data_3a9f9766a6732047334bcf585ccacd6c
#
_entry.id   3a9f9766a6732047334bcf585ccacd6c
#
_cell.length_a   1.000
_cell.length_b   1.000
_cell.length_c   1.000
_cell.angle_alpha   90.00
_cell.angle_beta   90.00
_cell.angle_gamma   90.00
#
_symmetry.space_group_name_H-M   'P 1'
#
loop_
_entity.id
_entity.type
_entity.pdbx_description
1 polymer ?
#
loop_
_entity_poly.entity_id
_entity_poly.type
_entity_poly.pdbx_seq_one_letter_code
_entity_poly.pdbx_strand_id
1 'polypeptide(L)'
;MLMEHFDDTLSNSVIVSPSMGTGVSFDDEKARFQIISKIPYPSLASKKNKMRKDQNPNWYSYSTISGLIQIYGRIVRSHDDYGDTIIIDESFSDILKYSSKLVPIWIQDAIKKINVR
;
A
#
# COMPACT_ATOMS: atom_id res chain seq x y z
N MET A 1 -3.70 22.99 3.14
CA MET A 1 -2.43 22.43 3.65
C MET A 1 -1.85 21.36 2.73
N LEU A 2 -1.81 20.07 3.07
CA LEU A 2 -1.17 19.06 2.21
C LEU A 2 -1.86 18.91 0.85
N MET A 3 -3.19 18.93 0.81
CA MET A 3 -3.95 18.84 -0.45
C MET A 3 -3.82 20.09 -1.31
N GLU A 4 -3.83 21.27 -0.70
CA GLU A 4 -3.57 22.54 -1.41
C GLU A 4 -2.20 22.55 -2.09
N HIS A 5 -1.20 22.00 -1.43
CA HIS A 5 0.16 21.87 -2.00
C HIS A 5 0.19 20.97 -3.24
N PHE A 6 -0.60 19.89 -3.25
CA PHE A 6 -0.73 18.98 -4.40
C PHE A 6 -1.65 19.50 -5.49
N ASP A 7 -2.57 20.40 -5.18
CA ASP A 7 -3.42 21.04 -6.18
C ASP A 7 -2.69 22.14 -6.95
N ASP A 8 -1.51 22.56 -6.48
CA ASP A 8 -0.63 23.47 -7.24
C ASP A 8 0.11 22.70 -8.34
N THR A 9 -0.44 22.73 -9.53
CA THR A 9 0.11 22.07 -10.73
C THR A 9 1.46 22.60 -11.19
N LEU A 10 1.94 23.69 -10.61
CA LEU A 10 3.21 24.31 -10.94
C LEU A 10 4.38 23.83 -10.07
N SER A 11 4.09 23.08 -8.97
CA SER A 11 5.12 22.60 -8.08
C SER A 11 5.33 21.08 -8.21
N ASN A 12 6.59 20.67 -8.44
CA ASN A 12 6.98 19.29 -8.30
C ASN A 12 7.18 18.99 -6.81
N SER A 13 6.24 18.24 -6.22
CA SER A 13 6.20 18.00 -4.78
C SER A 13 6.19 16.52 -4.44
N VAL A 14 6.77 16.17 -3.29
CA VAL A 14 6.71 14.83 -2.72
C VAL A 14 6.13 14.92 -1.32
N ILE A 15 5.09 14.12 -1.04
CA ILE A 15 4.58 13.93 0.31
C ILE A 15 5.18 12.67 0.91
N VAL A 16 5.69 12.80 2.14
CA VAL A 16 6.11 11.66 2.95
C VAL A 16 5.24 11.63 4.21
N SER A 17 4.55 10.52 4.42
CA SER A 17 3.67 10.38 5.58
C SER A 17 3.61 8.93 6.06
N PRO A 18 3.65 8.71 7.39
CA PRO A 18 3.46 7.37 7.96
C PRO A 18 1.99 6.93 8.00
N SER A 19 1.03 7.82 7.76
CA SER A 19 -0.39 7.60 8.06
C SER A 19 -1.36 7.91 6.93
N MET A 20 -0.89 8.14 5.71
CA MET A 20 -1.76 8.46 4.56
C MET A 20 -2.42 7.24 3.90
N GLY A 21 -2.48 6.10 4.59
CA GLY A 21 -3.17 4.90 4.10
C GLY A 21 -4.70 5.02 4.04
N THR A 22 -5.29 6.03 4.69
CA THR A 22 -6.73 6.26 4.73
C THR A 22 -7.08 7.74 4.61
N GLY A 23 -8.26 8.05 4.10
CA GLY A 23 -8.83 9.41 4.09
C GLY A 23 -8.32 10.35 3.01
N VAL A 24 -7.34 9.96 2.20
CA VAL A 24 -6.77 10.78 1.14
C VAL A 24 -6.84 10.07 -0.20
N SER A 25 -7.08 10.82 -1.26
CA SER A 25 -7.14 10.34 -2.63
C SER A 25 -6.36 11.29 -3.55
N PHE A 26 -5.56 10.72 -4.41
CA PHE A 26 -4.77 11.45 -5.40
C PHE A 26 -5.19 10.99 -6.79
N ASP A 27 -6.30 11.55 -7.28
CA ASP A 27 -6.89 11.20 -8.56
C ASP A 27 -6.08 11.79 -9.72
N ASP A 28 -6.04 11.09 -10.83
CA ASP A 28 -5.48 11.52 -12.10
C ASP A 28 -4.04 12.07 -12.00
N GLU A 29 -3.82 13.31 -12.44
CA GLU A 29 -2.51 13.95 -12.50
C GLU A 29 -1.88 14.27 -11.13
N LYS A 30 -2.62 14.11 -10.02
CA LYS A 30 -2.11 14.43 -8.68
C LYS A 30 -1.01 13.50 -8.23
N ALA A 31 -1.09 12.22 -8.58
CA ALA A 31 -0.02 11.26 -8.31
C ALA A 31 -0.01 10.14 -9.34
N ARG A 32 1.13 9.92 -9.97
CA ARG A 32 1.34 8.84 -10.95
C ARG A 32 2.23 7.72 -10.41
N PHE A 33 2.85 7.93 -9.26
CA PHE A 33 3.57 6.87 -8.55
C PHE A 33 3.53 7.10 -7.04
N GLN A 34 3.72 6.03 -6.31
CA GLN A 34 3.92 6.03 -4.87
C GLN A 34 4.97 5.00 -4.48
N ILE A 35 5.61 5.23 -3.35
CA ILE A 35 6.61 4.31 -2.79
C ILE A 35 6.14 3.86 -1.42
N ILE A 36 6.03 2.56 -1.23
CA ILE A 36 5.76 1.94 0.06
C ILE A 36 7.09 1.44 0.63
N SER A 37 7.62 2.18 1.60
CA SER A 37 8.90 1.85 2.23
C SER A 37 8.78 0.74 3.27
N LYS A 38 7.61 0.60 3.88
CA LYS A 38 7.29 -0.41 4.89
C LYS A 38 5.89 -0.97 4.69
N ILE A 39 5.77 -2.27 4.79
CA ILE A 39 4.49 -2.95 4.76
C ILE A 39 3.66 -2.57 6.01
N PRO A 40 2.36 -2.22 5.84
CA PRO A 40 1.52 -1.74 6.93
C PRO A 40 1.00 -2.89 7.81
N TYR A 41 1.90 -3.62 8.47
CA TYR A 41 1.48 -4.64 9.43
C TYR A 41 0.74 -4.01 10.61
N PRO A 42 -0.34 -4.65 11.10
CA PRO A 42 -0.95 -4.22 12.35
C PRO A 42 0.06 -4.24 13.50
N SER A 43 0.09 -3.19 14.32
CA SER A 43 1.04 -3.07 15.42
C SER A 43 0.82 -4.17 16.45
N LEU A 44 1.86 -4.96 16.73
CA LEU A 44 1.85 -5.98 17.77
C LEU A 44 2.17 -5.43 19.16
N ALA A 45 2.51 -4.13 19.27
CA ALA A 45 2.55 -3.44 20.56
C ALA A 45 1.15 -3.32 21.19
N SER A 46 0.09 -3.32 20.36
CA SER A 46 -1.28 -3.41 20.83
C SER A 46 -1.58 -4.82 21.33
N LYS A 47 -1.92 -4.95 22.61
CA LYS A 47 -2.34 -6.22 23.22
C LYS A 47 -3.51 -6.86 22.46
N LYS A 48 -4.47 -6.04 22.01
CA LYS A 48 -5.61 -6.47 21.22
C LYS A 48 -5.20 -7.13 19.89
N ASN A 49 -4.27 -6.50 19.16
CA ASN A 49 -3.78 -7.04 17.90
C ASN A 49 -2.98 -8.33 18.07
N LYS A 50 -2.18 -8.39 19.14
CA LYS A 50 -1.43 -9.59 19.49
C LYS A 50 -2.36 -10.76 19.78
N MET A 51 -3.39 -10.55 20.59
CA MET A 51 -4.40 -11.59 20.88
C MET A 51 -5.13 -12.04 19.61
N ARG A 52 -5.52 -11.12 18.73
CA ARG A 52 -6.17 -11.47 17.47
C ARG A 52 -5.28 -12.31 16.56
N LYS A 53 -4.00 -11.96 16.47
CA LYS A 53 -3.02 -12.72 15.69
C LYS A 53 -2.86 -14.14 16.24
N ASP A 54 -2.78 -14.29 17.57
CA ASP A 54 -2.61 -15.58 18.22
C ASP A 54 -3.84 -16.47 18.03
N GLN A 55 -5.04 -15.89 18.07
CA GLN A 55 -6.30 -16.59 17.84
C GLN A 55 -6.56 -16.92 16.37
N ASN A 56 -6.17 -16.03 15.47
CA ASN A 56 -6.37 -16.18 14.03
C ASN A 56 -5.20 -15.58 13.24
N PRO A 57 -4.17 -16.37 12.92
CA PRO A 57 -3.02 -15.90 12.12
C PRO A 57 -3.42 -15.35 10.74
N ASN A 58 -4.48 -15.90 10.14
CA ASN A 58 -4.99 -15.42 8.85
C ASN A 58 -5.52 -13.97 8.92
N TRP A 59 -6.08 -13.58 10.06
CA TRP A 59 -6.51 -12.20 10.26
C TRP A 59 -5.36 -11.20 10.09
N TYR A 60 -4.19 -11.52 10.63
CA TYR A 60 -3.01 -10.67 10.55
C TYR A 60 -2.56 -10.44 9.10
N SER A 61 -2.45 -11.53 8.35
CA SER A 61 -2.09 -11.46 6.92
C SER A 61 -3.16 -10.76 6.10
N TYR A 62 -4.43 -11.07 6.33
CA TYR A 62 -5.55 -10.42 5.64
C TYR A 62 -5.59 -8.91 5.90
N SER A 63 -5.41 -8.49 7.16
CA SER A 63 -5.40 -7.08 7.55
C SER A 63 -4.25 -6.33 6.87
N THR A 64 -3.07 -6.94 6.79
CA THR A 64 -1.91 -6.38 6.10
C THR A 64 -2.16 -6.20 4.60
N ILE A 65 -2.68 -7.23 3.94
CA ILE A 65 -2.98 -7.19 2.51
C ILE A 65 -4.10 -6.18 2.21
N SER A 66 -5.13 -6.13 3.03
CA SER A 66 -6.19 -5.13 2.91
C SER A 66 -5.65 -3.70 3.01
N GLY A 67 -4.73 -3.45 3.93
CA GLY A 67 -4.04 -2.17 4.05
C GLY A 67 -3.22 -1.82 2.81
N LEU A 68 -2.51 -2.78 2.23
CA LEU A 68 -1.77 -2.58 0.98
C LEU A 68 -2.69 -2.23 -0.19
N ILE A 69 -3.82 -2.91 -0.32
CA ILE A 69 -4.83 -2.65 -1.36
C ILE A 69 -5.38 -1.23 -1.21
N GLN A 70 -5.66 -0.79 0.00
CA GLN A 70 -6.12 0.57 0.26
C GLN A 70 -5.08 1.61 -0.13
N ILE A 71 -3.80 1.38 0.17
CA ILE A 71 -2.71 2.28 -0.23
C ILE A 71 -2.59 2.32 -1.75
N TYR A 72 -2.61 1.17 -2.42
CA TYR A 72 -2.61 1.07 -3.88
C TYR A 72 -3.73 1.90 -4.50
N GLY A 73 -4.94 1.79 -3.96
CA GLY A 73 -6.12 2.52 -4.43
C GLY A 73 -6.06 4.03 -4.22
N ARG A 74 -4.99 4.60 -3.65
CA ARG A 74 -4.84 6.06 -3.52
C ARG A 74 -4.51 6.74 -4.84
N ILE A 75 -3.80 6.06 -5.71
CA ILE A 75 -3.36 6.59 -7.00
C ILE A 75 -4.02 5.93 -8.21
N VAL A 76 -4.65 4.76 -8.03
CA VAL A 76 -5.40 4.05 -9.09
C VAL A 76 -6.81 3.80 -8.59
N ARG A 77 -7.78 4.57 -9.07
CA ARG A 77 -9.15 4.56 -8.56
C ARG A 77 -10.21 4.10 -9.54
N SER A 78 -9.94 4.16 -10.83
CA SER A 78 -10.86 3.75 -11.88
C SER A 78 -10.15 2.88 -12.91
N HIS A 79 -10.93 2.29 -13.79
CA HIS A 79 -10.41 1.45 -14.87
C HIS A 79 -9.48 2.23 -15.83
N ASP A 80 -9.74 3.53 -16.00
CA ASP A 80 -8.98 4.39 -16.92
C ASP A 80 -7.83 5.13 -16.21
N ASP A 81 -7.70 4.96 -14.89
CA ASP A 81 -6.63 5.56 -14.11
C ASP A 81 -5.40 4.66 -14.09
N TYR A 82 -4.22 5.26 -13.97
CA TYR A 82 -2.96 4.53 -13.91
C TYR A 82 -1.96 5.15 -12.96
N GLY A 83 -1.10 4.32 -12.42
CA GLY A 83 -0.01 4.76 -11.55
C GLY A 83 0.83 3.56 -11.09
N ASP A 84 2.07 3.84 -10.76
CA ASP A 84 3.00 2.81 -10.28
C ASP A 84 3.11 2.82 -8.76
N THR A 85 2.99 1.65 -8.15
CA THR A 85 3.28 1.44 -6.73
C THR A 85 4.57 0.64 -6.59
N ILE A 86 5.57 1.26 -5.99
CA ILE A 86 6.89 0.66 -5.76
C ILE A 86 6.99 0.23 -4.31
N ILE A 87 7.22 -1.05 -4.06
CA ILE A 87 7.35 -1.62 -2.73
C ILE A 87 8.81 -2.02 -2.52
N ILE A 88 9.48 -1.39 -1.56
CA ILE A 88 10.90 -1.62 -1.25
C ILE A 88 11.13 -2.45 0.01
N ASP A 89 10.08 -2.89 0.67
CA ASP A 89 10.15 -3.76 1.85
C ASP A 89 10.22 -5.23 1.42
N GLU A 90 11.30 -5.92 1.75
CA GLU A 90 11.53 -7.33 1.41
C GLU A 90 10.45 -8.27 1.96
N SER A 91 9.80 -7.91 3.06
CA SER A 91 8.73 -8.71 3.65
C SER A 91 7.52 -8.88 2.73
N PHE A 92 7.39 -8.07 1.68
CA PHE A 92 6.38 -8.27 0.65
C PHE A 92 6.56 -9.60 -0.11
N SER A 93 7.81 -10.03 -0.31
CA SER A 93 8.09 -11.33 -0.91
C SER A 93 7.56 -12.49 -0.06
N ASP A 94 7.62 -12.36 1.25
CA ASP A 94 7.06 -13.35 2.17
C ASP A 94 5.53 -13.38 2.12
N ILE A 95 4.90 -12.22 1.98
CA ILE A 95 3.44 -12.14 1.78
C ILE A 95 3.04 -12.89 0.52
N LEU A 96 3.74 -12.67 -0.59
CA LEU A 96 3.46 -13.35 -1.85
C LEU A 96 3.70 -14.87 -1.76
N LYS A 97 4.68 -15.30 -0.99
CA LYS A 97 5.03 -16.72 -0.84
C LYS A 97 4.05 -17.46 0.07
N TYR A 98 3.71 -16.87 1.22
CA TYR A 98 2.95 -17.58 2.27
C TYR A 98 1.48 -17.21 2.34
N SER A 99 1.09 -16.09 1.76
CA SER A 99 -0.27 -15.55 1.81
C SER A 99 -0.85 -15.24 0.43
N SER A 100 -0.33 -15.84 -0.62
CA SER A 100 -0.74 -15.59 -2.01
C SER A 100 -2.25 -15.78 -2.24
N LYS A 101 -2.88 -16.72 -1.55
CA LYS A 101 -4.33 -16.97 -1.63
C LYS A 101 -5.19 -15.79 -1.18
N LEU A 102 -4.63 -14.90 -0.36
CA LEU A 102 -5.32 -13.71 0.15
C LEU A 102 -5.10 -12.49 -0.75
N VAL A 103 -4.10 -12.56 -1.63
CA VAL A 103 -3.81 -11.48 -2.59
C VAL A 103 -4.71 -11.65 -3.81
N PRO A 104 -5.52 -10.65 -4.18
CA PRO A 104 -6.34 -10.71 -5.37
C PRO A 104 -5.52 -11.01 -6.64
N ILE A 105 -6.09 -11.82 -7.54
CA ILE A 105 -5.39 -12.26 -8.77
C ILE A 105 -4.95 -11.06 -9.60
N TRP A 106 -5.77 -10.04 -9.74
CA TRP A 106 -5.43 -8.84 -10.51
C TRP A 106 -4.24 -8.07 -9.95
N ILE A 107 -3.99 -8.14 -8.63
CA ILE A 107 -2.77 -7.60 -8.02
C ILE A 107 -1.59 -8.50 -8.34
N GLN A 108 -1.74 -9.82 -8.21
CA GLN A 108 -0.67 -10.78 -8.53
C GLN A 108 -0.18 -10.61 -9.96
N ASP A 109 -1.11 -10.43 -10.91
CA ASP A 109 -0.79 -10.23 -12.32
C ASP A 109 -0.10 -8.90 -12.61
N ALA A 110 -0.33 -7.88 -11.78
CA ALA A 110 0.29 -6.56 -11.91
C ALA A 110 1.70 -6.48 -11.32
N ILE A 111 2.11 -7.46 -10.52
CA ILE A 111 3.41 -7.43 -9.82
C ILE A 111 4.56 -7.73 -10.79
N LYS A 112 5.52 -6.81 -10.83
CA LYS A 112 6.78 -6.98 -11.54
C LYS A 112 7.94 -6.93 -10.54
N LYS A 113 8.78 -7.95 -10.55
CA LYS A 113 10.03 -7.92 -9.76
C LYS A 113 11.11 -7.19 -10.54
N ILE A 114 11.68 -6.17 -9.92
CA ILE A 114 12.82 -5.44 -10.45
C ILE A 114 14.04 -5.83 -9.63
N ASN A 115 15.02 -6.45 -10.28
CA ASN A 115 16.31 -6.71 -9.66
C ASN A 115 17.19 -5.47 -9.87
N VAL A 116 17.46 -4.76 -8.79
CA VAL A 116 18.40 -3.65 -8.78
C VAL A 116 19.77 -4.21 -8.42
N ARG A 117 20.70 -4.05 -9.34
CA ARG A 117 22.12 -4.39 -9.08
C ARG A 117 22.90 -3.19 -8.58
#